data_d431baf71b450d8d2d1eaf5272508a42
#
_entry.id   d431baf71b450d8d2d1eaf5272508a42
#
_cell.length_a   1.000
_cell.length_b   1.000
_cell.length_c   1.000
_cell.angle_alpha   90.00
_cell.angle_beta   90.00
_cell.angle_gamma   90.00
#
_symmetry.space_group_name_H-M   'P 1'
#
loop_
_entity.id
_entity.type
_entity.pdbx_description
1 polymer ?
#
loop_
_entity_poly.entity_id
_entity_poly.type
_entity_poly.pdbx_seq_one_letter_code
_entity_poly.pdbx_strand_id
1 'polypeptide(L)'
;MRRKLSNELPRFVNERDPPAFRWNRRYTYLLAGFIFVCWLLYPSRSASPTEGETRVNWSNYAYSLYATDSATLCHAVLLAEALARLGSKADRVLFYPDYWDLKVSDSKDRDSQLLLLARDTYKVKLQPIKLLQVGGVTKDQWTGTWDKSVTKFMAFSLAYYDRVIALDSDITLLQPLDELFLLPQTPMAMPRAYWTESKPWPLTSMLMVIKPDLGELQHFKDDLAGGGNNMLVNAHRFDMELVNERFEYSALVLPHRPYALLTGEFRREDHAPYLGSPHEKWDAEKVFKEAKLVHFSDWPLPKPWIMWPTEGLQEMQPDCGGSLEGSCAERRIWKHLYDDFRHRRRDICRLLSVPAPAWHSIKGGAHAHNMTEGTEHAAPHAEDSAAS
;
A
#
# COMPACT_ATOMS: atom_id res chain seq x y z
N MET A 1 -72.30 24.68 -35.47
CA MET A 1 -72.16 24.86 -34.00
C MET A 1 -70.79 24.45 -33.56
N ARG A 2 -69.86 25.40 -33.32
CA ARG A 2 -68.50 25.13 -32.81
C ARG A 2 -68.48 25.47 -31.32
N ARG A 3 -68.25 24.45 -30.45
CA ARG A 3 -68.00 24.69 -29.03
C ARG A 3 -66.47 24.97 -28.85
N LYS A 4 -66.16 26.17 -28.31
CA LYS A 4 -64.85 26.52 -27.79
C LYS A 4 -64.71 25.83 -26.47
N LEU A 5 -63.64 25.05 -26.35
CA LEU A 5 -63.11 24.55 -25.08
C LEU A 5 -62.16 25.64 -24.54
N SER A 6 -62.46 26.20 -23.38
CA SER A 6 -61.56 27.09 -22.64
C SER A 6 -60.65 26.27 -21.80
N ASN A 7 -59.37 26.34 -22.08
CA ASN A 7 -58.34 25.85 -21.20
C ASN A 7 -57.96 26.91 -20.15
N GLU A 8 -58.69 26.98 -19.08
CA GLU A 8 -58.27 27.72 -17.89
C GLU A 8 -57.73 26.71 -16.87
N LEU A 9 -56.43 26.80 -16.62
CA LEU A 9 -55.75 26.12 -15.51
C LEU A 9 -56.19 26.76 -14.17
N PRO A 10 -56.40 25.99 -13.11
CA PRO A 10 -56.75 26.52 -11.80
C PRO A 10 -55.63 27.42 -11.26
N ARG A 11 -55.98 28.64 -10.87
CA ARG A 11 -55.08 29.58 -10.19
C ARG A 11 -54.83 29.06 -8.78
N PHE A 12 -53.57 28.73 -8.47
CA PHE A 12 -53.17 28.50 -7.11
C PHE A 12 -53.21 29.79 -6.30
N VAL A 13 -53.78 29.72 -5.11
CA VAL A 13 -53.86 30.80 -4.14
C VAL A 13 -52.44 31.21 -3.74
N ASN A 14 -52.12 32.51 -3.90
CA ASN A 14 -50.88 33.09 -3.43
C ASN A 14 -50.77 32.91 -1.90
N GLU A 15 -49.81 32.09 -1.46
CA GLU A 15 -49.32 32.17 -0.11
C GLU A 15 -48.74 33.58 0.11
N ARG A 16 -49.19 34.20 1.19
CA ARG A 16 -48.72 35.52 1.60
C ARG A 16 -47.21 35.47 1.85
N ASP A 17 -46.46 36.29 1.15
CA ASP A 17 -45.06 36.50 1.44
C ASP A 17 -44.86 36.80 2.94
N PRO A 18 -43.90 36.15 3.59
CA PRO A 18 -43.58 36.44 4.97
C PRO A 18 -43.17 37.94 5.07
N PRO A 19 -43.55 38.66 6.11
CA PRO A 19 -43.21 40.07 6.26
C PRO A 19 -41.71 40.25 6.16
N ALA A 20 -41.28 41.07 5.21
CA ALA A 20 -39.88 41.42 5.03
C ALA A 20 -39.36 42.04 6.32
N PHE A 21 -38.50 41.32 7.04
CA PHE A 21 -37.88 41.78 8.27
C PHE A 21 -36.90 42.92 7.92
N ARG A 22 -37.41 44.18 8.07
CA ARG A 22 -36.60 45.38 7.87
C ARG A 22 -35.69 45.56 9.07
N TRP A 23 -34.47 45.05 8.95
CA TRP A 23 -33.41 45.27 9.96
C TRP A 23 -33.07 46.74 10.02
N ASN A 24 -33.32 47.36 11.17
CA ASN A 24 -33.01 48.77 11.40
C ASN A 24 -31.50 48.93 11.46
N ARG A 25 -30.90 49.75 10.59
CA ARG A 25 -29.45 49.96 10.49
C ARG A 25 -28.77 50.27 11.84
N ARG A 26 -29.47 50.86 12.78
CA ARG A 26 -28.98 51.13 14.15
C ARG A 26 -28.68 49.82 14.92
N TYR A 27 -29.49 48.81 14.80
CA TYR A 27 -29.26 47.52 15.44
C TYR A 27 -28.11 46.74 14.80
N THR A 28 -27.87 46.93 13.50
CA THR A 28 -26.75 46.33 12.81
C THR A 28 -25.40 46.87 13.35
N TYR A 29 -25.33 48.20 13.57
CA TYR A 29 -24.11 48.80 14.16
C TYR A 29 -23.94 48.46 15.63
N LEU A 30 -25.02 48.33 16.41
CA LEU A 30 -24.96 47.89 17.80
C LEU A 30 -24.52 46.43 17.91
N LEU A 31 -25.03 45.55 17.04
CA LEU A 31 -24.62 44.15 16.99
C LEU A 31 -23.12 43.98 16.54
N ALA A 32 -22.72 44.73 15.51
CA ALA A 32 -21.33 44.76 15.07
C ALA A 32 -20.39 45.28 16.14
N GLY A 33 -20.77 46.37 16.84
CA GLY A 33 -20.04 46.89 18.00
C GLY A 33 -19.96 45.90 19.15
N PHE A 34 -21.05 45.21 19.45
CA PHE A 34 -21.04 44.16 20.50
C PHE A 34 -20.13 42.97 20.13
N ILE A 35 -20.21 42.51 18.86
CA ILE A 35 -19.31 41.43 18.38
C ILE A 35 -17.85 41.88 18.42
N PHE A 36 -17.55 43.15 18.07
CA PHE A 36 -16.21 43.69 18.13
C PHE A 36 -15.69 43.82 19.56
N VAL A 37 -16.53 44.26 20.50
CA VAL A 37 -16.20 44.31 21.94
C VAL A 37 -16.02 42.89 22.49
N CYS A 38 -16.88 41.95 22.13
CA CYS A 38 -16.71 40.55 22.50
C CYS A 38 -15.41 39.96 21.93
N TRP A 39 -15.01 40.35 20.72
CA TRP A 39 -13.74 39.93 20.11
C TRP A 39 -12.53 40.56 20.80
N LEU A 40 -12.62 41.81 21.24
CA LEU A 40 -11.58 42.48 22.03
C LEU A 40 -11.50 41.98 23.47
N LEU A 41 -12.60 41.58 24.04
CA LEU A 41 -12.68 41.04 25.41
C LEU A 41 -12.49 39.51 25.46
N TYR A 42 -12.54 38.84 24.30
CA TYR A 42 -12.18 37.44 24.23
C TYR A 42 -10.66 37.34 24.44
N PRO A 43 -10.20 36.89 25.62
CA PRO A 43 -8.77 36.71 25.78
C PRO A 43 -8.34 35.77 24.68
N SER A 44 -7.44 36.21 23.80
CA SER A 44 -6.68 35.31 22.96
C SER A 44 -5.98 34.37 23.93
N ARG A 45 -6.67 33.28 24.28
CA ARG A 45 -6.00 32.10 24.80
C ARG A 45 -5.12 31.63 23.65
N SER A 46 -3.94 32.22 23.54
CA SER A 46 -2.79 31.49 23.08
C SER A 46 -2.83 30.25 23.96
N ALA A 47 -3.30 29.14 23.38
CA ALA A 47 -3.15 27.85 24.00
C ALA A 47 -1.63 27.71 24.21
N SER A 48 -1.19 27.99 25.43
CA SER A 48 0.11 27.52 25.86
C SER A 48 0.05 26.03 25.62
N PRO A 49 1.06 25.42 24.94
CA PRO A 49 1.10 23.99 24.80
C PRO A 49 0.87 23.43 26.19
N THR A 50 -0.18 22.64 26.36
CA THR A 50 -0.45 21.92 27.58
C THR A 50 0.84 21.19 27.92
N GLU A 51 1.46 21.50 29.05
CA GLU A 51 2.57 20.73 29.64
C GLU A 51 2.11 19.28 29.70
N GLY A 52 2.49 18.46 28.70
CA GLY A 52 2.06 17.06 28.58
C GLY A 52 2.12 16.50 27.17
N GLU A 53 2.22 17.29 26.12
CA GLU A 53 2.56 16.73 24.81
C GLU A 53 4.02 16.28 24.84
N THR A 54 4.23 15.01 25.15
CA THR A 54 5.54 14.36 24.98
C THR A 54 5.93 14.50 23.52
N ARG A 55 6.85 15.44 23.26
CA ARG A 55 7.35 15.71 21.92
C ARG A 55 7.98 14.43 21.39
N VAL A 56 7.34 13.82 20.38
CA VAL A 56 7.81 12.57 19.77
C VAL A 56 9.22 12.78 19.23
N ASN A 57 10.17 11.96 19.69
CA ASN A 57 11.51 11.94 19.13
C ASN A 57 11.53 11.04 17.89
N TRP A 58 11.35 11.64 16.73
CA TRP A 58 11.25 10.91 15.47
C TRP A 58 12.53 10.19 15.07
N SER A 59 13.69 10.53 15.62
CA SER A 59 14.94 9.80 15.38
C SER A 59 14.99 8.40 15.99
N ASN A 60 14.01 8.08 16.85
CA ASN A 60 13.84 6.72 17.40
C ASN A 60 13.07 5.79 16.45
N TYR A 61 12.64 6.26 15.30
CA TYR A 61 11.80 5.54 14.36
C TYR A 61 12.39 5.55 12.96
N ALA A 62 12.18 4.47 12.22
CA ALA A 62 12.65 4.38 10.85
C ALA A 62 11.70 3.61 9.94
N TYR A 63 11.68 4.00 8.67
CA TYR A 63 11.21 3.17 7.57
C TYR A 63 12.37 2.30 7.07
N SER A 64 12.12 1.02 6.89
CA SER A 64 13.06 0.06 6.32
C SER A 64 12.66 -0.27 4.90
N LEU A 65 13.54 0.03 3.98
CA LEU A 65 13.44 -0.26 2.56
C LEU A 65 14.53 -1.26 2.17
N TYR A 66 14.33 -2.00 1.11
CA TYR A 66 15.34 -2.93 0.63
C TYR A 66 15.40 -2.94 -0.91
N ALA A 67 16.57 -3.26 -1.44
CA ALA A 67 16.84 -3.47 -2.84
C ALA A 67 17.62 -4.75 -3.04
N THR A 68 17.17 -5.59 -3.95
CA THR A 68 17.81 -6.88 -4.29
C THR A 68 18.41 -6.90 -5.69
N ASP A 69 17.98 -5.93 -6.52
CA ASP A 69 18.41 -5.71 -7.88
C ASP A 69 18.16 -4.24 -8.29
N SER A 70 18.62 -3.86 -9.48
CA SER A 70 18.48 -2.49 -10.00
C SER A 70 17.01 -2.03 -10.12
N ALA A 71 16.06 -2.93 -10.37
CA ALA A 71 14.66 -2.58 -10.46
C ALA A 71 14.10 -2.22 -9.07
N THR A 72 14.33 -3.07 -8.09
CA THR A 72 13.89 -2.86 -6.70
C THR A 72 14.62 -1.69 -6.05
N LEU A 73 15.87 -1.38 -6.45
CA LEU A 73 16.55 -0.15 -6.02
C LEU A 73 15.79 1.10 -6.45
N CYS A 74 15.35 1.17 -7.70
CA CYS A 74 14.52 2.30 -8.13
C CYS A 74 13.23 2.37 -7.30
N HIS A 75 12.57 1.25 -7.01
CA HIS A 75 11.35 1.25 -6.19
C HIS A 75 11.61 1.76 -4.77
N ALA A 76 12.71 1.38 -4.16
CA ALA A 76 13.11 1.91 -2.85
C ALA A 76 13.36 3.43 -2.91
N VAL A 77 13.94 3.94 -4.00
CA VAL A 77 14.11 5.39 -4.22
C VAL A 77 12.76 6.08 -4.39
N LEU A 78 11.79 5.48 -5.13
CA LEU A 78 10.44 6.02 -5.25
C LEU A 78 9.68 6.06 -3.93
N LEU A 79 9.88 5.07 -3.06
CA LEU A 79 9.32 5.06 -1.71
C LEU A 79 9.98 6.14 -0.84
N ALA A 80 11.30 6.29 -0.90
CA ALA A 80 12.02 7.33 -0.18
C ALA A 80 11.58 8.74 -0.60
N GLU A 81 11.36 8.95 -1.91
CA GLU A 81 10.78 10.21 -2.43
C GLU A 81 9.37 10.41 -1.89
N ALA A 82 8.50 9.39 -1.95
CA ALA A 82 7.13 9.48 -1.44
C ALA A 82 7.11 9.84 0.05
N LEU A 83 7.91 9.19 0.87
CA LEU A 83 8.05 9.51 2.29
C LEU A 83 8.52 10.96 2.52
N ALA A 84 9.46 11.44 1.69
CA ALA A 84 9.93 12.83 1.77
C ALA A 84 8.82 13.81 1.36
N ARG A 85 8.15 13.58 0.24
CA ARG A 85 7.05 14.41 -0.28
C ARG A 85 5.85 14.44 0.66
N LEU A 86 5.54 13.33 1.30
CA LEU A 86 4.46 13.21 2.29
C LEU A 86 4.82 13.77 3.67
N GLY A 87 6.07 14.25 3.85
CA GLY A 87 6.51 14.92 5.07
C GLY A 87 6.75 13.97 6.25
N SER A 88 7.05 12.69 5.99
CA SER A 88 7.42 11.74 7.04
C SER A 88 8.64 12.23 7.81
N LYS A 89 8.57 12.11 9.14
CA LYS A 89 9.58 12.62 10.09
C LYS A 89 10.59 11.57 10.51
N ALA A 90 10.24 10.27 10.38
CA ALA A 90 11.10 9.18 10.75
C ALA A 90 12.29 9.03 9.77
N ASP A 91 13.34 8.39 10.24
CA ASP A 91 14.48 8.03 9.41
C ASP A 91 14.08 7.08 8.28
N ARG A 92 14.89 7.00 7.24
CA ARG A 92 14.76 6.05 6.13
C ARG A 92 16.03 5.26 6.02
N VAL A 93 15.93 3.95 6.07
CA VAL A 93 17.07 3.02 5.95
C VAL A 93 16.86 2.17 4.72
N LEU A 94 17.88 2.05 3.87
CA LEU A 94 17.87 1.20 2.70
C LEU A 94 18.93 0.12 2.82
N PHE A 95 18.48 -1.13 2.87
CA PHE A 95 19.32 -2.31 2.73
C PHE A 95 19.57 -2.60 1.26
N TYR A 96 20.84 -2.79 0.88
CA TYR A 96 21.23 -3.04 -0.50
C TYR A 96 22.42 -4.01 -0.57
N PRO A 97 22.69 -4.69 -1.70
CA PRO A 97 23.79 -5.64 -1.84
C PRO A 97 25.15 -5.00 -1.55
N ASP A 98 25.96 -5.66 -0.72
CA ASP A 98 27.28 -5.19 -0.29
C ASP A 98 28.33 -5.10 -1.42
N TYR A 99 28.04 -5.70 -2.58
CA TYR A 99 28.88 -5.60 -3.78
C TYR A 99 28.55 -4.38 -4.67
N TRP A 100 27.54 -3.56 -4.32
CA TRP A 100 27.28 -2.30 -5.02
C TRP A 100 28.14 -1.18 -4.43
N ASP A 101 28.75 -0.39 -5.31
CA ASP A 101 29.61 0.72 -4.93
C ASP A 101 28.83 2.04 -4.94
N LEU A 102 29.22 2.98 -4.07
CA LEU A 102 28.75 4.36 -4.08
C LEU A 102 29.56 5.26 -5.03
N LYS A 103 30.62 4.71 -5.63
CA LYS A 103 31.43 5.42 -6.60
C LYS A 103 30.89 5.20 -8.00
N VAL A 104 30.32 6.25 -8.58
CA VAL A 104 29.81 6.21 -9.96
C VAL A 104 30.97 5.97 -10.92
N SER A 105 30.93 4.85 -11.64
CA SER A 105 31.97 4.47 -12.60
C SER A 105 31.83 5.23 -13.92
N ASP A 106 30.62 5.38 -14.43
CA ASP A 106 30.30 6.09 -15.66
C ASP A 106 28.82 6.54 -15.72
N SER A 107 28.39 7.11 -16.83
CA SER A 107 27.03 7.62 -17.01
C SER A 107 25.94 6.52 -17.06
N LYS A 108 26.32 5.27 -17.23
CA LYS A 108 25.40 4.10 -17.29
C LYS A 108 25.28 3.39 -15.94
N ASP A 109 26.14 3.73 -14.99
CA ASP A 109 26.14 3.17 -13.62
C ASP A 109 24.95 3.72 -12.84
N ARG A 110 23.78 3.16 -13.11
CA ARG A 110 22.52 3.60 -12.50
C ARG A 110 22.42 3.25 -11.04
N ASP A 111 22.95 2.11 -10.62
CA ASP A 111 22.83 1.64 -9.24
C ASP A 111 23.57 2.57 -8.30
N SER A 112 24.82 2.92 -8.60
CA SER A 112 25.58 3.89 -7.80
C SER A 112 24.93 5.28 -7.81
N GLN A 113 24.41 5.74 -8.97
CA GLN A 113 23.70 7.01 -9.09
C GLN A 113 22.43 7.05 -8.23
N LEU A 114 21.64 5.96 -8.20
CA LEU A 114 20.41 5.86 -7.41
C LEU A 114 20.70 5.77 -5.92
N LEU A 115 21.75 5.07 -5.51
CA LEU A 115 22.18 5.04 -4.11
C LEU A 115 22.60 6.44 -3.63
N LEU A 116 23.35 7.19 -4.46
CA LEU A 116 23.71 8.58 -4.15
C LEU A 116 22.47 9.47 -4.10
N LEU A 117 21.53 9.33 -5.03
CA LEU A 117 20.26 10.07 -5.04
C LEU A 117 19.46 9.82 -3.75
N ALA A 118 19.35 8.54 -3.32
CA ALA A 118 18.68 8.17 -2.09
C ALA A 118 19.33 8.84 -0.87
N ARG A 119 20.66 8.76 -0.76
CA ARG A 119 21.42 9.33 0.35
C ARG A 119 21.36 10.87 0.37
N ASP A 120 21.69 11.50 -0.74
CA ASP A 120 21.99 12.93 -0.77
C ASP A 120 20.69 13.77 -0.87
N THR A 121 19.71 13.31 -1.66
CA THR A 121 18.45 14.02 -1.86
C THR A 121 17.40 13.63 -0.83
N TYR A 122 17.16 12.31 -0.66
CA TYR A 122 16.08 11.83 0.20
C TYR A 122 16.53 11.46 1.61
N LYS A 123 17.81 11.72 1.96
CA LYS A 123 18.39 11.51 3.29
C LYS A 123 18.24 10.08 3.81
N VAL A 124 18.35 9.13 2.90
CA VAL A 124 18.31 7.70 3.22
C VAL A 124 19.63 7.26 3.83
N LYS A 125 19.58 6.56 4.95
CA LYS A 125 20.72 5.87 5.56
C LYS A 125 20.97 4.59 4.80
N LEU A 126 22.09 4.49 4.11
CA LEU A 126 22.46 3.35 3.29
C LEU A 126 23.12 2.26 4.15
N GLN A 127 22.66 1.03 4.01
CA GLN A 127 23.12 -0.12 4.78
C GLN A 127 23.49 -1.29 3.84
N PRO A 128 24.78 -1.48 3.49
CA PRO A 128 25.19 -2.60 2.67
C PRO A 128 25.05 -3.92 3.44
N ILE A 129 24.53 -4.95 2.77
CA ILE A 129 24.29 -6.27 3.35
C ILE A 129 24.56 -7.40 2.37
N LYS A 130 24.81 -8.60 2.90
CA LYS A 130 24.57 -9.83 2.14
C LYS A 130 23.08 -10.08 2.11
N LEU A 131 22.52 -10.22 0.91
CA LEU A 131 21.08 -10.44 0.73
C LEU A 131 20.64 -11.72 1.45
N LEU A 132 19.48 -11.68 2.07
CA LEU A 132 18.78 -12.89 2.48
C LEU A 132 18.00 -13.42 1.28
N GLN A 133 18.01 -14.72 1.11
CA GLN A 133 17.23 -15.40 0.09
C GLN A 133 16.81 -16.79 0.52
N VAL A 134 15.67 -17.23 0.03
CA VAL A 134 15.24 -18.62 0.15
C VAL A 134 16.05 -19.46 -0.83
N GLY A 135 16.60 -20.60 -0.38
CA GLY A 135 17.34 -21.50 -1.25
C GLY A 135 16.44 -22.10 -2.33
N GLY A 136 16.84 -21.94 -3.60
CA GLY A 136 16.12 -22.45 -4.75
C GLY A 136 15.88 -21.39 -5.83
N VAL A 137 15.23 -21.79 -6.92
CA VAL A 137 14.88 -20.90 -8.05
C VAL A 137 13.38 -20.84 -8.17
N THR A 138 12.80 -19.65 -8.00
CA THR A 138 11.41 -19.41 -8.35
C THR A 138 11.27 -19.41 -9.89
N LYS A 139 10.33 -20.19 -10.40
CA LYS A 139 10.16 -20.36 -11.86
C LYS A 139 9.49 -19.16 -12.53
N ASP A 140 8.96 -18.23 -11.75
CA ASP A 140 8.19 -17.12 -12.30
C ASP A 140 9.10 -15.94 -12.65
N GLN A 141 9.38 -15.79 -13.93
CA GLN A 141 10.21 -14.70 -14.47
C GLN A 141 9.48 -13.34 -14.47
N TRP A 142 8.17 -13.31 -14.28
CA TRP A 142 7.33 -12.12 -14.50
C TRP A 142 6.87 -11.45 -13.21
N THR A 143 6.77 -12.19 -12.12
CA THR A 143 6.27 -11.70 -10.83
C THR A 143 7.35 -11.14 -9.92
N GLY A 144 8.61 -11.32 -10.26
CA GLY A 144 9.74 -10.88 -9.46
C GLY A 144 10.41 -12.02 -8.68
N THR A 145 11.41 -11.68 -7.91
CA THR A 145 12.22 -12.66 -7.15
C THR A 145 11.67 -12.77 -5.72
N TRP A 146 10.62 -13.55 -5.52
CA TRP A 146 10.06 -13.80 -4.18
C TRP A 146 11.08 -14.45 -3.24
N ASP A 147 12.00 -15.23 -3.79
CA ASP A 147 13.13 -15.83 -3.06
C ASP A 147 13.97 -14.80 -2.29
N LYS A 148 14.01 -13.55 -2.75
CA LYS A 148 14.73 -12.44 -2.11
C LYS A 148 13.85 -11.50 -1.29
N SER A 149 12.52 -11.68 -1.30
CA SER A 149 11.59 -10.86 -0.50
C SER A 149 11.90 -10.93 0.99
N VAL A 150 12.43 -12.07 1.45
CA VAL A 150 12.90 -12.28 2.83
C VAL A 150 14.02 -11.31 3.26
N THR A 151 14.64 -10.58 2.31
CA THR A 151 15.60 -9.52 2.64
C THR A 151 14.97 -8.42 3.50
N LYS A 152 13.66 -8.22 3.43
CA LYS A 152 12.94 -7.27 4.30
C LYS A 152 13.11 -7.58 5.80
N PHE A 153 13.41 -8.83 6.18
CA PHE A 153 13.70 -9.21 7.56
C PHE A 153 14.96 -8.55 8.12
N MET A 154 15.82 -8.00 7.28
CA MET A 154 16.92 -7.17 7.76
C MET A 154 16.44 -5.97 8.60
N ALA A 155 15.19 -5.58 8.51
CA ALA A 155 14.58 -4.58 9.38
C ALA A 155 14.72 -4.91 10.88
N PHE A 156 14.74 -6.19 11.26
CA PHE A 156 14.98 -6.62 12.64
C PHE A 156 16.40 -6.31 13.14
N SER A 157 17.37 -6.07 12.23
CA SER A 157 18.73 -5.68 12.62
C SER A 157 18.83 -4.24 13.14
N LEU A 158 17.82 -3.42 12.95
CA LEU A 158 17.78 -2.01 13.32
C LEU A 158 17.48 -1.80 14.81
N ALA A 159 18.09 -2.59 15.69
CA ALA A 159 17.81 -2.67 17.13
C ALA A 159 18.05 -1.37 17.92
N TYR A 160 18.62 -0.34 17.29
CA TYR A 160 18.79 0.98 17.86
C TYR A 160 17.58 1.91 17.65
N TYR A 161 16.57 1.48 16.89
CA TYR A 161 15.27 2.14 16.81
C TYR A 161 14.25 1.48 17.74
N ASP A 162 13.36 2.29 18.29
CA ASP A 162 12.26 1.80 19.13
C ASP A 162 11.23 1.05 18.29
N ARG A 163 11.03 1.48 17.04
CA ARG A 163 10.12 0.85 16.09
C ARG A 163 10.53 1.14 14.65
N VAL A 164 10.31 0.16 13.78
CA VAL A 164 10.61 0.21 12.35
C VAL A 164 9.39 -0.19 11.56
N ILE A 165 9.09 0.53 10.47
CA ILE A 165 8.10 0.12 9.47
C ILE A 165 8.84 -0.43 8.25
N ALA A 166 8.77 -1.74 8.03
CA ALA A 166 9.29 -2.38 6.83
C ALA A 166 8.20 -2.40 5.75
N LEU A 167 8.57 -1.99 4.55
CA LEU A 167 7.68 -1.84 3.41
C LEU A 167 8.13 -2.74 2.26
N ASP A 168 7.16 -3.30 1.55
CA ASP A 168 7.42 -4.04 0.32
C ASP A 168 7.84 -3.12 -0.82
N SER A 169 8.51 -3.67 -1.83
CA SER A 169 9.08 -2.87 -2.93
C SER A 169 8.05 -2.51 -4.01
N ASP A 170 6.96 -3.27 -4.13
CA ASP A 170 5.92 -3.10 -5.16
C ASP A 170 4.64 -2.44 -4.62
N ILE A 171 4.85 -1.42 -3.79
CA ILE A 171 3.79 -0.58 -3.24
C ILE A 171 3.96 0.87 -3.66
N THR A 172 2.89 1.65 -3.54
CA THR A 172 2.93 3.11 -3.57
C THR A 172 2.27 3.69 -2.34
N LEU A 173 2.83 4.79 -1.81
CA LEU A 173 2.29 5.51 -0.66
C LEU A 173 1.45 6.69 -1.14
N LEU A 174 0.21 6.76 -0.66
CA LEU A 174 -0.72 7.85 -0.93
C LEU A 174 -0.78 8.86 0.21
N GLN A 175 -0.55 8.42 1.45
CA GLN A 175 -0.58 9.24 2.66
C GLN A 175 0.55 8.84 3.61
N PRO A 176 0.90 9.69 4.61
CA PRO A 176 1.88 9.32 5.64
C PRO A 176 1.43 8.10 6.45
N LEU A 177 2.41 7.33 6.96
CA LEU A 177 2.19 6.20 7.86
C LEU A 177 2.78 6.44 9.26
N ASP A 178 3.22 7.64 9.57
CA ASP A 178 3.97 7.97 10.80
C ASP A 178 3.18 7.67 12.08
N GLU A 179 1.84 7.64 12.02
CA GLU A 179 0.99 7.25 13.16
C GLU A 179 1.23 5.81 13.63
N LEU A 180 1.69 4.94 12.73
CA LEU A 180 1.98 3.55 13.07
C LEU A 180 3.20 3.40 14.01
N PHE A 181 4.07 4.39 14.08
CA PHE A 181 5.15 4.41 15.06
C PHE A 181 4.64 4.62 16.50
N LEU A 182 3.44 5.15 16.66
CA LEU A 182 2.84 5.50 17.94
C LEU A 182 1.87 4.43 18.46
N LEU A 183 1.80 3.28 17.83
CA LEU A 183 0.98 2.15 18.28
C LEU A 183 1.39 1.69 19.69
N PRO A 184 0.51 1.03 20.45
CA PRO A 184 0.87 0.37 21.68
C PRO A 184 2.06 -0.56 21.53
N GLN A 185 2.71 -0.92 22.65
CA GLN A 185 3.83 -1.85 22.64
C GLN A 185 3.40 -3.21 22.07
N THR A 186 4.04 -3.62 20.99
CA THR A 186 3.81 -4.91 20.35
C THR A 186 5.09 -5.33 19.64
N PRO A 187 5.41 -6.63 19.56
CA PRO A 187 6.56 -7.10 18.80
C PRO A 187 6.39 -6.87 17.30
N MET A 188 5.15 -7.01 16.82
CA MET A 188 4.77 -6.89 15.42
C MET A 188 3.36 -6.30 15.29
N ALA A 189 3.12 -5.45 14.27
CA ALA A 189 1.79 -5.10 13.83
C ALA A 189 1.70 -5.19 12.30
N MET A 190 0.65 -5.83 11.78
CA MET A 190 0.48 -6.11 10.35
C MET A 190 -1.00 -6.13 9.99
N PRO A 191 -1.38 -5.74 8.75
CA PRO A 191 -2.73 -5.97 8.25
C PRO A 191 -2.91 -7.44 7.84
N ARG A 192 -4.17 -7.87 7.69
CA ARG A 192 -4.51 -9.19 7.16
C ARG A 192 -4.68 -9.16 5.65
N ALA A 193 -4.33 -10.28 5.01
CA ALA A 193 -4.50 -10.54 3.58
C ALA A 193 -5.95 -10.88 3.27
N TYR A 194 -6.83 -9.90 3.24
CA TYR A 194 -8.28 -10.03 3.05
C TYR A 194 -8.68 -10.71 1.71
N TRP A 195 -7.74 -10.78 0.78
CA TRP A 195 -7.94 -11.36 -0.55
C TRP A 195 -7.78 -12.87 -0.61
N THR A 196 -7.31 -13.51 0.47
CA THR A 196 -7.14 -14.96 0.55
C THR A 196 -8.46 -15.65 0.91
N GLU A 197 -8.60 -16.90 0.49
CA GLU A 197 -9.81 -17.71 0.77
C GLU A 197 -9.82 -18.26 2.19
N SER A 198 -8.64 -18.55 2.75
CA SER A 198 -8.49 -19.13 4.09
C SER A 198 -8.91 -18.16 5.18
N LYS A 199 -9.65 -18.65 6.20
CA LYS A 199 -10.02 -17.86 7.39
C LYS A 199 -9.58 -18.60 8.65
N PRO A 200 -9.02 -17.91 9.65
CA PRO A 200 -8.75 -16.46 9.63
C PRO A 200 -7.77 -16.08 8.54
N TRP A 201 -7.96 -14.89 7.93
CA TRP A 201 -7.02 -14.39 6.92
C TRP A 201 -5.60 -14.29 7.52
N PRO A 202 -4.56 -14.77 6.83
CA PRO A 202 -3.19 -14.62 7.29
C PRO A 202 -2.77 -13.15 7.35
N LEU A 203 -1.72 -12.86 8.08
CA LEU A 203 -1.07 -11.54 8.08
C LEU A 203 -0.35 -11.33 6.74
N THR A 204 -0.34 -10.11 6.22
CA THR A 204 0.41 -9.78 5.00
C THR A 204 1.68 -9.02 5.31
N SER A 205 2.79 -9.44 4.71
CA SER A 205 4.13 -8.86 4.90
C SER A 205 4.40 -7.58 4.10
N MET A 206 3.42 -7.09 3.32
CA MET A 206 3.61 -5.86 2.53
C MET A 206 3.89 -4.62 3.37
N LEU A 207 3.39 -4.61 4.61
CA LEU A 207 3.65 -3.61 5.63
C LEU A 207 3.80 -4.30 6.99
N MET A 208 4.97 -4.15 7.60
CA MET A 208 5.27 -4.71 8.91
C MET A 208 5.75 -3.59 9.84
N VAL A 209 5.03 -3.37 10.94
CA VAL A 209 5.46 -2.48 12.01
C VAL A 209 6.17 -3.33 13.07
N ILE A 210 7.46 -3.17 13.19
CA ILE A 210 8.35 -4.10 13.89
C ILE A 210 8.95 -3.40 15.12
N LYS A 211 8.98 -4.08 16.26
CA LYS A 211 9.97 -3.80 17.30
C LYS A 211 11.24 -4.56 16.96
N PRO A 212 12.33 -3.89 16.52
CA PRO A 212 13.52 -4.59 16.08
C PRO A 212 14.12 -5.45 17.17
N ASP A 213 14.55 -6.68 16.83
CA ASP A 213 15.14 -7.64 17.72
C ASP A 213 16.11 -8.55 16.97
N LEU A 214 17.37 -8.60 17.42
CA LEU A 214 18.42 -9.42 16.79
C LEU A 214 18.16 -10.92 16.93
N GLY A 215 17.48 -11.35 18.00
CA GLY A 215 17.09 -12.74 18.19
C GLY A 215 16.07 -13.18 17.14
N GLU A 216 15.07 -12.32 16.84
CA GLU A 216 14.12 -12.59 15.76
C GLU A 216 14.80 -12.65 14.39
N LEU A 217 15.75 -11.75 14.12
CA LEU A 217 16.53 -11.82 12.88
C LEU A 217 17.30 -13.15 12.79
N GLN A 218 17.88 -13.62 13.91
CA GLN A 218 18.61 -14.88 13.92
C GLN A 218 17.68 -16.07 13.67
N HIS A 219 16.47 -16.08 14.25
CA HIS A 219 15.46 -17.11 13.96
C HIS A 219 15.15 -17.19 12.46
N PHE A 220 14.85 -16.07 11.81
CA PHE A 220 14.62 -16.08 10.36
C PHE A 220 15.82 -16.56 9.55
N LYS A 221 17.04 -16.20 9.95
CA LYS A 221 18.27 -16.71 9.30
C LYS A 221 18.43 -18.21 9.48
N ASP A 222 18.12 -18.73 10.66
CA ASP A 222 18.18 -20.17 10.94
C ASP A 222 17.13 -20.94 10.15
N ASP A 223 15.90 -20.41 10.03
CA ASP A 223 14.85 -20.97 9.18
C ASP A 223 15.28 -21.02 7.71
N LEU A 224 15.86 -19.93 7.21
CA LEU A 224 16.36 -19.86 5.84
C LEU A 224 17.54 -20.82 5.59
N ALA A 225 18.42 -21.02 6.58
CA ALA A 225 19.54 -21.96 6.51
C ALA A 225 19.12 -23.42 6.66
N GLY A 226 18.13 -23.68 7.53
CA GLY A 226 17.61 -25.03 7.82
C GLY A 226 16.77 -25.63 6.70
N GLY A 227 16.24 -24.79 5.83
CA GLY A 227 15.36 -25.17 4.72
C GLY A 227 16.02 -25.87 3.55
N GLY A 228 17.23 -26.41 3.63
CA GLY A 228 17.92 -27.17 2.59
C GLY A 228 17.63 -26.76 1.13
N ASN A 229 18.41 -27.19 0.16
CA ASN A 229 18.20 -26.81 -1.26
C ASN A 229 16.76 -27.08 -1.72
N ASN A 230 16.02 -26.00 -2.05
CA ASN A 230 14.66 -25.97 -2.58
C ASN A 230 13.51 -26.34 -1.60
N MET A 231 13.76 -26.66 -0.33
CA MET A 231 12.68 -27.09 0.56
C MET A 231 11.66 -25.96 0.82
N LEU A 232 12.12 -24.76 1.12
CA LEU A 232 11.25 -23.61 1.35
C LEU A 232 10.54 -23.17 0.06
N VAL A 233 11.24 -23.14 -1.07
CA VAL A 233 10.65 -22.80 -2.38
C VAL A 233 9.58 -23.81 -2.77
N ASN A 234 9.86 -25.11 -2.61
CA ASN A 234 8.89 -26.17 -2.92
C ASN A 234 7.66 -26.16 -2.00
N ALA A 235 7.82 -25.67 -0.77
CA ALA A 235 6.75 -25.50 0.19
C ALA A 235 6.10 -24.12 0.11
N HIS A 236 6.43 -23.29 -0.88
CA HIS A 236 5.96 -21.89 -1.02
C HIS A 236 6.12 -21.05 0.27
N ARG A 237 7.21 -21.29 1.03
CA ARG A 237 7.49 -20.60 2.28
C ARG A 237 8.42 -19.41 2.02
N PHE A 238 7.83 -18.26 1.78
CA PHE A 238 8.51 -16.98 1.59
C PHE A 238 8.31 -16.07 2.82
N ASP A 239 8.44 -14.79 2.63
CA ASP A 239 8.37 -13.81 3.72
C ASP A 239 7.00 -13.80 4.45
N MET A 240 5.90 -13.95 3.71
CA MET A 240 4.56 -13.93 4.30
C MET A 240 4.32 -15.16 5.17
N GLU A 241 4.66 -16.35 4.69
CA GLU A 241 4.49 -17.61 5.42
C GLU A 241 5.37 -17.64 6.67
N LEU A 242 6.66 -17.30 6.53
CA LEU A 242 7.60 -17.28 7.65
C LEU A 242 7.17 -16.30 8.76
N VAL A 243 6.67 -15.12 8.39
CA VAL A 243 6.14 -14.16 9.37
C VAL A 243 4.88 -14.68 10.06
N ASN A 244 3.97 -15.33 9.33
CA ASN A 244 2.76 -15.90 9.93
C ASN A 244 3.10 -17.03 10.91
N GLU A 245 3.99 -17.95 10.56
CA GLU A 245 4.45 -19.00 11.46
C GLU A 245 4.99 -18.44 12.78
N ARG A 246 5.64 -17.26 12.73
CA ARG A 246 6.24 -16.65 13.90
C ARG A 246 5.30 -15.75 14.69
N PHE A 247 4.43 -14.97 14.03
CA PHE A 247 3.72 -13.87 14.65
C PHE A 247 2.19 -13.93 14.52
N GLU A 248 1.60 -14.92 13.86
CA GLU A 248 0.14 -14.97 13.63
C GLU A 248 -0.69 -14.74 14.91
N TYR A 249 -0.23 -15.30 16.04
CA TYR A 249 -0.95 -15.22 17.33
C TYR A 249 -0.48 -14.10 18.26
N SER A 250 0.60 -13.42 17.93
CA SER A 250 1.21 -12.37 18.79
C SER A 250 1.18 -10.98 18.18
N ALA A 251 0.97 -10.87 16.88
CA ALA A 251 0.93 -9.58 16.19
C ALA A 251 -0.35 -8.81 16.50
N LEU A 252 -0.22 -7.49 16.63
CA LEU A 252 -1.33 -6.56 16.59
C LEU A 252 -1.86 -6.48 15.16
N VAL A 253 -3.14 -6.81 14.97
CA VAL A 253 -3.76 -6.76 13.64
C VAL A 253 -4.15 -5.33 13.30
N LEU A 254 -3.57 -4.81 12.22
CA LEU A 254 -3.93 -3.51 11.67
C LEU A 254 -5.18 -3.62 10.80
N PRO A 255 -6.01 -2.57 10.72
CA PRO A 255 -7.10 -2.53 9.75
C PRO A 255 -6.52 -2.56 8.33
N HIS A 256 -7.01 -3.47 7.49
CA HIS A 256 -6.47 -3.62 6.13
C HIS A 256 -6.88 -2.47 5.19
N ARG A 257 -8.06 -1.87 5.36
CA ARG A 257 -8.57 -0.82 4.44
C ARG A 257 -7.57 0.31 4.19
N PRO A 258 -7.00 1.00 5.20
CA PRO A 258 -6.03 2.06 4.93
C PRO A 258 -4.64 1.54 4.55
N TYR A 259 -4.26 0.32 4.97
CA TYR A 259 -2.86 -0.12 4.93
C TYR A 259 -2.57 -1.31 4.00
N ALA A 260 -3.56 -1.83 3.29
CA ALA A 260 -3.38 -3.01 2.43
C ALA A 260 -4.33 -3.02 1.22
N LEU A 261 -4.60 -1.86 0.61
CA LEU A 261 -5.38 -1.83 -0.61
C LEU A 261 -4.58 -2.45 -1.76
N LEU A 262 -5.20 -3.37 -2.50
CA LEU A 262 -4.64 -3.95 -3.71
C LEU A 262 -5.12 -3.18 -4.95
N THR A 263 -4.27 -3.02 -5.97
CA THR A 263 -4.73 -2.53 -7.27
C THR A 263 -5.78 -3.46 -7.90
N GLY A 264 -5.64 -4.77 -7.68
CA GLY A 264 -6.60 -5.77 -8.12
C GLY A 264 -8.00 -5.61 -7.54
N GLU A 265 -8.16 -4.90 -6.39
CA GLU A 265 -9.46 -4.64 -5.80
C GLU A 265 -10.37 -3.82 -6.73
N PHE A 266 -9.81 -2.89 -7.51
CA PHE A 266 -10.56 -2.09 -8.50
C PHE A 266 -11.11 -2.93 -9.67
N ARG A 267 -10.71 -4.20 -9.77
CA ARG A 267 -11.13 -5.13 -10.82
C ARG A 267 -12.09 -6.20 -10.33
N ARG A 268 -12.32 -6.27 -9.02
CA ARG A 268 -13.22 -7.25 -8.41
C ARG A 268 -14.67 -6.85 -8.60
N GLU A 269 -15.54 -7.86 -8.61
CA GLU A 269 -17.00 -7.69 -8.54
C GLU A 269 -17.50 -7.74 -7.08
N ASP A 270 -16.90 -8.61 -6.28
CA ASP A 270 -17.20 -8.72 -4.84
C ASP A 270 -16.16 -8.00 -3.99
N HIS A 271 -16.58 -6.90 -3.38
CA HIS A 271 -15.78 -6.08 -2.49
C HIS A 271 -16.06 -6.34 -1.00
N ALA A 272 -16.95 -7.29 -0.66
CA ALA A 272 -17.32 -7.55 0.73
C ALA A 272 -16.11 -7.94 1.61
N PRO A 273 -15.11 -8.72 1.14
CA PRO A 273 -13.91 -9.01 1.92
C PRO A 273 -13.10 -7.75 2.27
N TYR A 274 -12.94 -6.83 1.31
CA TYR A 274 -12.24 -5.56 1.54
C TYR A 274 -13.03 -4.61 2.44
N LEU A 275 -14.32 -4.44 2.17
CA LEU A 275 -15.19 -3.55 2.95
C LEU A 275 -15.44 -4.07 4.37
N GLY A 276 -15.30 -5.39 4.60
CA GLY A 276 -15.62 -6.04 5.88
C GLY A 276 -17.13 -6.18 6.12
N SER A 277 -17.97 -5.83 5.15
CA SER A 277 -19.42 -5.90 5.22
C SER A 277 -20.04 -6.12 3.84
N PRO A 278 -20.96 -7.09 3.68
CA PRO A 278 -21.68 -7.28 2.42
C PRO A 278 -22.76 -6.20 2.17
N HIS A 279 -23.02 -5.34 3.15
CA HIS A 279 -24.03 -4.29 3.07
C HIS A 279 -23.44 -2.91 2.76
N GLU A 280 -22.14 -2.72 2.90
CA GLU A 280 -21.46 -1.47 2.51
C GLU A 280 -21.32 -1.46 0.99
N LYS A 281 -21.76 -0.36 0.38
CA LYS A 281 -21.62 -0.20 -1.08
C LYS A 281 -20.19 0.22 -1.41
N TRP A 282 -19.67 -0.40 -2.46
CA TRP A 282 -18.39 -0.01 -3.03
C TRP A 282 -18.45 1.42 -3.60
N ASP A 283 -17.42 2.20 -3.28
CA ASP A 283 -17.16 3.52 -3.83
C ASP A 283 -15.66 3.67 -4.02
N ALA A 284 -15.20 3.55 -5.26
CA ALA A 284 -13.78 3.54 -5.60
C ALA A 284 -13.07 4.83 -5.21
N GLU A 285 -13.72 6.00 -5.37
CA GLU A 285 -13.14 7.31 -5.01
C GLU A 285 -12.97 7.44 -3.49
N LYS A 286 -13.97 7.01 -2.73
CA LYS A 286 -13.90 6.99 -1.26
C LYS A 286 -12.79 6.07 -0.79
N VAL A 287 -12.73 4.85 -1.30
CA VAL A 287 -11.71 3.85 -0.95
C VAL A 287 -10.31 4.35 -1.29
N PHE A 288 -10.12 4.93 -2.47
CA PHE A 288 -8.83 5.49 -2.88
C PHE A 288 -8.39 6.65 -1.97
N LYS A 289 -9.33 7.49 -1.56
CA LYS A 289 -9.08 8.60 -0.64
C LYS A 289 -8.73 8.15 0.78
N GLU A 290 -9.32 7.04 1.25
CA GLU A 290 -9.04 6.45 2.57
C GLU A 290 -7.72 5.71 2.61
N ALA A 291 -7.29 5.14 1.48
CA ALA A 291 -6.07 4.35 1.40
C ALA A 291 -4.81 5.18 1.65
N LYS A 292 -3.89 4.62 2.41
CA LYS A 292 -2.56 5.18 2.66
C LYS A 292 -1.46 4.48 1.89
N LEU A 293 -1.71 3.22 1.55
CA LEU A 293 -0.82 2.33 0.83
C LEU A 293 -1.61 1.52 -0.18
N VAL A 294 -1.06 1.38 -1.39
CA VAL A 294 -1.59 0.50 -2.43
C VAL A 294 -0.49 -0.44 -2.91
N HIS A 295 -0.81 -1.73 -3.00
CA HIS A 295 0.07 -2.77 -3.50
C HIS A 295 -0.32 -3.17 -4.93
N PHE A 296 0.65 -3.27 -5.82
CA PHE A 296 0.43 -3.67 -7.21
C PHE A 296 0.30 -5.20 -7.33
N SER A 297 -0.92 -5.68 -7.53
CA SER A 297 -1.30 -7.09 -7.41
C SER A 297 -2.20 -7.61 -8.53
N ASP A 298 -2.04 -7.11 -9.75
CA ASP A 298 -2.93 -7.44 -10.88
C ASP A 298 -2.46 -8.64 -11.69
N TRP A 299 -2.01 -9.69 -10.99
CA TRP A 299 -1.68 -10.92 -11.70
C TRP A 299 -2.87 -11.42 -12.57
N PRO A 300 -2.66 -11.95 -13.79
CA PRO A 300 -1.38 -12.22 -14.44
C PRO A 300 -0.74 -11.03 -15.17
N LEU A 301 -1.26 -9.80 -15.06
CA LEU A 301 -0.57 -8.65 -15.62
C LEU A 301 0.79 -8.45 -14.95
N PRO A 302 1.82 -8.08 -15.70
CA PRO A 302 3.13 -7.80 -15.14
C PRO A 302 3.09 -6.64 -14.14
N LYS A 303 4.04 -6.64 -13.22
CA LYS A 303 4.28 -5.54 -12.28
C LYS A 303 4.50 -4.20 -13.02
N PRO A 304 4.28 -3.03 -12.38
CA PRO A 304 4.23 -1.72 -13.06
C PRO A 304 5.52 -1.31 -13.78
N TRP A 305 6.65 -1.92 -13.48
CA TRP A 305 7.94 -1.66 -14.14
C TRP A 305 8.13 -2.43 -15.47
N ILE A 306 7.19 -3.29 -15.82
CA ILE A 306 7.12 -3.98 -17.09
C ILE A 306 5.96 -3.38 -17.88
N MET A 307 6.16 -3.11 -19.18
CA MET A 307 5.06 -2.66 -20.03
C MET A 307 4.01 -3.77 -20.16
N TRP A 308 2.76 -3.38 -20.26
CA TRP A 308 1.70 -4.35 -20.48
C TRP A 308 1.50 -4.64 -21.96
N PRO A 309 1.24 -5.90 -22.31
CA PRO A 309 0.72 -6.21 -23.63
C PRO A 309 -0.61 -5.50 -23.88
N THR A 310 -0.84 -4.98 -25.06
CA THR A 310 -2.09 -4.25 -25.39
C THR A 310 -3.33 -5.12 -25.15
N GLU A 311 -3.25 -6.39 -25.56
CA GLU A 311 -4.31 -7.37 -25.36
C GLU A 311 -4.57 -7.63 -23.85
N GLY A 312 -3.49 -7.74 -23.08
CA GLY A 312 -3.57 -7.92 -21.63
C GLY A 312 -4.23 -6.72 -20.94
N LEU A 313 -3.88 -5.49 -21.36
CA LEU A 313 -4.51 -4.29 -20.83
C LEU A 313 -6.01 -4.25 -21.16
N GLN A 314 -6.39 -4.59 -22.40
CA GLN A 314 -7.80 -4.59 -22.81
C GLN A 314 -8.62 -5.62 -22.04
N GLU A 315 -8.07 -6.79 -21.82
CA GLU A 315 -8.74 -7.89 -21.12
C GLU A 315 -8.84 -7.68 -19.61
N MET A 316 -7.76 -7.14 -19.00
CA MET A 316 -7.61 -7.11 -17.55
C MET A 316 -7.98 -5.78 -16.89
N GLN A 317 -8.24 -4.72 -17.65
CA GLN A 317 -8.65 -3.44 -17.04
C GLN A 317 -10.01 -3.57 -16.35
N PRO A 318 -10.31 -2.77 -15.31
CA PRO A 318 -11.61 -2.78 -14.62
C PRO A 318 -12.77 -2.68 -15.61
N ASP A 319 -13.79 -3.52 -15.47
CA ASP A 319 -15.01 -3.43 -16.29
C ASP A 319 -15.87 -2.26 -15.83
N CYS A 320 -16.35 -1.46 -16.77
CA CYS A 320 -17.20 -0.30 -16.50
C CYS A 320 -18.68 -0.54 -16.82
N GLY A 321 -19.11 -1.80 -16.97
CA GLY A 321 -20.53 -2.17 -17.11
C GLY A 321 -21.27 -1.46 -18.25
N GLY A 322 -20.59 -1.20 -19.38
CA GLY A 322 -21.21 -0.53 -20.51
C GLY A 322 -21.45 0.97 -20.34
N SER A 323 -20.74 1.62 -19.41
CA SER A 323 -20.76 3.10 -19.27
C SER A 323 -20.59 3.77 -20.62
N LEU A 324 -21.48 4.70 -20.95
CA LEU A 324 -21.47 5.50 -22.20
C LEU A 324 -20.15 6.28 -22.39
N GLU A 325 -19.46 6.60 -21.30
CA GLU A 325 -18.17 7.30 -21.31
C GLU A 325 -16.98 6.37 -21.49
N GLY A 326 -17.18 5.04 -21.52
CA GLY A 326 -16.10 4.05 -21.63
C GLY A 326 -15.09 4.06 -20.49
N SER A 327 -15.36 4.82 -19.42
CA SER A 327 -14.49 4.94 -18.23
C SER A 327 -15.33 5.10 -16.97
N CYS A 328 -14.97 4.35 -15.93
CA CYS A 328 -15.53 4.45 -14.58
C CYS A 328 -14.44 4.89 -13.59
N ALA A 329 -14.81 5.16 -12.34
CA ALA A 329 -13.86 5.57 -11.30
C ALA A 329 -12.77 4.51 -11.10
N GLU A 330 -13.16 3.24 -11.06
CA GLU A 330 -12.26 2.08 -10.91
C GLU A 330 -11.18 2.09 -11.99
N ARG A 331 -11.56 2.21 -13.25
CA ARG A 331 -10.63 2.20 -14.38
C ARG A 331 -9.72 3.42 -14.37
N ARG A 332 -10.24 4.61 -14.04
CA ARG A 332 -9.43 5.84 -13.95
C ARG A 332 -8.39 5.74 -12.84
N ILE A 333 -8.79 5.31 -11.64
CA ILE A 333 -7.90 5.18 -10.48
C ILE A 333 -6.85 4.11 -10.74
N TRP A 334 -7.28 2.95 -11.24
CA TRP A 334 -6.39 1.85 -11.56
C TRP A 334 -5.32 2.25 -12.58
N LYS A 335 -5.70 2.87 -13.70
CA LYS A 335 -4.73 3.37 -14.69
C LYS A 335 -3.82 4.45 -14.09
N HIS A 336 -4.39 5.38 -13.33
CA HIS A 336 -3.63 6.45 -12.69
C HIS A 336 -2.50 5.90 -11.80
N LEU A 337 -2.77 4.90 -10.97
CA LEU A 337 -1.78 4.27 -10.10
C LEU A 337 -0.58 3.72 -10.90
N TYR A 338 -0.84 3.01 -11.99
CA TYR A 338 0.20 2.45 -12.83
C TYR A 338 0.95 3.50 -13.63
N ASP A 339 0.24 4.50 -14.16
CA ASP A 339 0.86 5.58 -14.93
C ASP A 339 1.71 6.49 -14.03
N ASP A 340 1.24 6.83 -12.82
CA ASP A 340 2.03 7.58 -11.83
C ASP A 340 3.33 6.84 -11.50
N PHE A 341 3.25 5.53 -11.20
CA PHE A 341 4.44 4.72 -10.92
C PHE A 341 5.45 4.77 -12.09
N ARG A 342 4.99 4.58 -13.33
CA ARG A 342 5.85 4.61 -14.52
C ARG A 342 6.45 5.99 -14.77
N HIS A 343 5.66 7.05 -14.61
CA HIS A 343 6.13 8.43 -14.74
C HIS A 343 7.21 8.74 -13.69
N ARG A 344 6.97 8.42 -12.44
CA ARG A 344 7.94 8.63 -11.37
C ARG A 344 9.21 7.80 -11.58
N ARG A 345 9.08 6.55 -12.03
CA ARG A 345 10.22 5.71 -12.40
C ARG A 345 11.08 6.37 -13.49
N ARG A 346 10.45 6.91 -14.53
CA ARG A 346 11.14 7.63 -15.62
C ARG A 346 11.78 8.93 -15.10
N ASP A 347 11.06 9.71 -14.34
CA ASP A 347 11.47 11.08 -14.00
C ASP A 347 12.49 11.10 -12.85
N ILE A 348 12.39 10.20 -11.89
CA ILE A 348 13.27 10.10 -10.72
C ILE A 348 14.44 9.17 -11.00
N CYS A 349 14.16 7.93 -11.40
CA CYS A 349 15.21 6.92 -11.60
C CYS A 349 15.86 6.99 -12.99
N ARG A 350 15.29 7.74 -13.92
CA ARG A 350 15.72 7.77 -15.34
C ARG A 350 15.68 6.38 -15.98
N LEU A 351 14.72 5.55 -15.59
CA LEU A 351 14.52 4.20 -16.07
C LEU A 351 13.21 4.10 -16.83
N LEU A 352 13.26 3.51 -18.01
CA LEU A 352 12.09 3.15 -18.80
C LEU A 352 11.53 1.80 -18.31
N SER A 353 10.27 1.54 -18.63
CA SER A 353 9.67 0.23 -18.39
C SER A 353 10.33 -0.83 -19.27
N VAL A 354 10.42 -2.05 -18.73
CA VAL A 354 10.88 -3.22 -19.50
C VAL A 354 9.83 -3.52 -20.59
N PRO A 355 10.24 -3.92 -21.81
CA PRO A 355 9.29 -4.30 -22.85
C PRO A 355 8.32 -5.39 -22.42
N ALA A 356 7.08 -5.29 -22.92
CA ALA A 356 6.03 -6.25 -22.62
C ALA A 356 6.37 -7.64 -23.19
N PRO A 357 6.19 -8.71 -22.39
CA PRO A 357 6.18 -10.07 -22.92
C PRO A 357 4.91 -10.31 -23.77
N ALA A 358 4.90 -11.39 -24.56
CA ALA A 358 3.72 -11.77 -25.32
C ALA A 358 2.59 -12.22 -24.37
N TRP A 359 1.37 -11.71 -24.58
CA TRP A 359 0.24 -11.96 -23.66
C TRP A 359 -0.10 -13.44 -23.49
N HIS A 360 -0.07 -14.21 -24.58
CA HIS A 360 -0.32 -15.66 -24.53
C HIS A 360 0.70 -16.42 -23.65
N SER A 361 1.96 -15.96 -23.61
CA SER A 361 3.00 -16.56 -22.78
C SER A 361 2.75 -16.29 -21.29
N ILE A 362 2.23 -15.11 -20.94
CA ILE A 362 1.84 -14.76 -19.58
C ILE A 362 0.65 -15.60 -19.14
N LYS A 363 -0.40 -15.70 -19.97
CA LYS A 363 -1.58 -16.49 -19.65
C LYS A 363 -1.30 -17.98 -19.52
N GLY A 364 -0.43 -18.54 -20.37
CA GLY A 364 -0.04 -19.95 -20.30
C GLY A 364 0.63 -20.29 -18.96
N GLY A 365 1.49 -19.43 -18.45
CA GLY A 365 2.08 -19.55 -17.10
C GLY A 365 1.02 -19.44 -15.99
N ALA A 366 0.04 -18.55 -16.17
CA ALA A 366 -1.05 -18.34 -15.25
C ALA A 366 -1.94 -19.56 -15.04
N HIS A 367 -2.33 -20.23 -16.13
CA HIS A 367 -3.14 -21.44 -16.05
C HIS A 367 -2.39 -22.60 -15.39
N ALA A 368 -1.08 -22.72 -15.58
CA ALA A 368 -0.28 -23.72 -14.92
C ALA A 368 -0.20 -23.52 -13.39
N HIS A 369 -0.20 -22.26 -12.93
CA HIS A 369 -0.17 -21.93 -11.50
C HIS A 369 -1.50 -22.22 -10.80
N ASN A 370 -2.64 -21.84 -11.40
CA ASN A 370 -3.97 -22.14 -10.86
C ASN A 370 -4.27 -23.64 -10.79
N MET A 371 -3.71 -24.44 -11.70
CA MET A 371 -3.89 -25.91 -11.66
C MET A 371 -3.07 -26.56 -10.54
N THR A 372 -1.95 -25.97 -10.13
CA THR A 372 -1.15 -26.46 -8.99
C THR A 372 -1.74 -26.04 -7.64
N GLU A 373 -2.29 -24.85 -7.52
CA GLU A 373 -2.97 -24.40 -6.28
C GLU A 373 -4.28 -25.15 -6.01
N GLY A 374 -5.00 -25.56 -7.07
CA GLY A 374 -6.27 -26.34 -6.95
C GLY A 374 -6.08 -27.81 -6.58
N THR A 375 -4.89 -28.36 -6.69
CA THR A 375 -4.62 -29.79 -6.42
C THR A 375 -3.91 -30.06 -5.09
N GLU A 376 -3.35 -29.05 -4.41
CA GLU A 376 -2.61 -29.23 -3.16
C GLU A 376 -3.45 -29.06 -1.87
N HIS A 377 -4.72 -28.68 -1.95
CA HIS A 377 -5.57 -28.53 -0.77
C HIS A 377 -6.45 -29.77 -0.43
N ALA A 378 -6.22 -30.90 -1.08
CA ALA A 378 -6.81 -32.17 -0.67
C ALA A 378 -5.78 -33.00 0.12
N ALA A 379 -5.57 -32.69 1.38
CA ALA A 379 -4.87 -33.58 2.31
C ALA A 379 -5.73 -34.84 2.51
N PRO A 380 -5.16 -36.05 2.39
CA PRO A 380 -5.92 -37.28 2.68
C PRO A 380 -6.15 -37.36 4.20
N HIS A 381 -7.42 -37.44 4.58
CA HIS A 381 -7.79 -37.88 5.92
C HIS A 381 -7.15 -39.23 6.17
N ALA A 382 -6.29 -39.33 7.17
CA ALA A 382 -5.84 -40.59 7.72
C ALA A 382 -7.04 -41.25 8.39
N GLU A 383 -7.57 -42.29 7.74
CA GLU A 383 -8.48 -43.24 8.40
C GLU A 383 -7.67 -44.08 9.39
N ASP A 384 -8.00 -43.95 10.67
CA ASP A 384 -7.66 -44.89 11.70
C ASP A 384 -8.23 -46.25 11.33
N SER A 385 -7.38 -47.22 11.07
CA SER A 385 -7.74 -48.65 11.14
C SER A 385 -7.04 -49.29 12.34
N ALA A 386 -7.71 -49.24 13.48
CA ALA A 386 -7.52 -50.23 14.53
C ALA A 386 -8.18 -51.55 14.06
N ALA A 387 -7.43 -52.62 14.02
CA ALA A 387 -7.81 -53.95 14.47
C ALA A 387 -6.86 -55.05 13.95
N SER A 388 -6.37 -55.74 14.87
CA SER A 388 -5.93 -57.10 15.11
C SER A 388 -4.47 -57.33 15.37
#